data_0f9fda22963429185cd85c3b36b77e77
#
_entry.id   0f9fda22963429185cd85c3b36b77e77
#
_cell.length_a   1.000
_cell.length_b   1.000
_cell.length_c   1.000
_cell.angle_alpha   90.00
_cell.angle_beta   90.00
_cell.angle_gamma   90.00
#
_symmetry.space_group_name_H-M   'P 1'
#
loop_
_entity.id
_entity.type
_entity.pdbx_description
1 polymer ?
#
loop_
_entity_poly.entity_id
_entity_poly.type
_entity_poly.pdbx_seq_one_letter_code
_entity_poly.pdbx_strand_id
1 'polypeptide(L)'
;LYELVFQSNLTLVYGQSGTGKTSLVQCGLANRFAQSDWFNVYIRRNEDINQSMLATLQSYQAQKAESSSLRERLKRRRQGAERKTAGSREEEVKDELIRTLRNLYNYFLKPVYLIFDQFEELFILGNRPEQEKFYRSIANILASEPYCRVILIMREESIAQLYDFEKVVPRLFDKRLRVEPMSRLKTAEVINKTAGKFNIWLA
;
A
#
# COMPACT_ATOMS: atom_id res chain seq x y z
N LEU A 1 12.80 9.27 0.01
CA LEU A 1 11.55 8.53 0.14
C LEU A 1 11.12 8.40 1.60
N TYR A 2 12.00 7.95 2.51
CA TYR A 2 11.69 7.77 3.93
C TYR A 2 11.07 9.03 4.56
N GLU A 3 11.69 10.20 4.39
CA GLU A 3 11.16 11.46 4.89
C GLU A 3 9.81 11.84 4.26
N LEU A 4 9.64 11.60 2.96
CA LEU A 4 8.39 11.92 2.25
C LEU A 4 7.19 11.15 2.82
N VAL A 5 7.36 9.86 3.13
CA VAL A 5 6.26 9.02 3.64
C VAL A 5 5.86 9.38 5.08
N PHE A 6 6.73 10.08 5.84
CA PHE A 6 6.35 10.63 7.15
C PHE A 6 5.61 11.97 7.05
N GLN A 7 5.91 12.76 6.02
CA GLN A 7 5.34 14.09 5.85
C GLN A 7 3.94 14.09 5.23
N SER A 8 3.51 12.98 4.65
CA SER A 8 2.20 12.89 3.98
C SER A 8 1.56 11.52 4.15
N ASN A 9 0.23 11.50 4.14
CA ASN A 9 -0.54 10.27 4.11
C ASN A 9 -0.63 9.65 2.71
N LEU A 10 -0.19 10.37 1.66
CA LEU A 10 -0.16 9.90 0.29
C LEU A 10 1.16 10.29 -0.36
N THR A 11 1.86 9.31 -0.93
CA THR A 11 3.15 9.50 -1.61
C THR A 11 3.12 8.82 -2.98
N LEU A 12 3.49 9.54 -4.02
CA LEU A 12 3.63 9.01 -5.38
C LEU A 12 5.10 8.71 -5.68
N VAL A 13 5.42 7.47 -6.05
CA VAL A 13 6.74 7.03 -6.50
C VAL A 13 6.64 6.66 -7.98
N TYR A 14 7.36 7.36 -8.84
CA TYR A 14 7.26 7.15 -10.27
C TYR A 14 8.63 7.19 -10.97
N GLY A 15 8.70 6.73 -12.19
CA GLY A 15 9.91 6.71 -13.02
C GLY A 15 9.82 5.67 -14.12
N GLN A 16 10.82 5.61 -14.98
CA GLN A 16 10.86 4.66 -16.11
C GLN A 16 10.79 3.20 -15.64
N SER A 17 10.41 2.31 -16.53
CA SER A 17 10.46 0.88 -16.25
C SER A 17 11.89 0.44 -15.92
N GLY A 18 12.06 -0.46 -14.96
CA GLY A 18 13.37 -1.00 -14.59
C GLY A 18 14.24 -0.09 -13.69
N THR A 19 13.79 1.10 -13.30
CA THR A 19 14.57 2.00 -12.41
C THR A 19 14.67 1.56 -10.96
N GLY A 20 14.05 0.42 -10.59
CA GLY A 20 14.11 -0.11 -9.23
C GLY A 20 13.12 0.50 -8.24
N LYS A 21 12.02 1.11 -8.72
CA LYS A 21 10.97 1.71 -7.86
C LYS A 21 10.45 0.75 -6.79
N THR A 22 10.04 -0.43 -7.21
CA THR A 22 9.54 -1.48 -6.30
C THR A 22 10.60 -1.89 -5.29
N SER A 23 11.84 -2.12 -5.73
CA SER A 23 12.96 -2.47 -4.84
C SER A 23 13.29 -1.34 -3.85
N LEU A 24 13.18 -0.08 -4.29
CA LEU A 24 13.38 1.08 -3.41
C LEU A 24 12.34 1.12 -2.29
N VAL A 25 11.08 0.80 -2.58
CA VAL A 25 10.03 0.75 -1.58
C VAL A 25 10.14 -0.51 -0.72
N GLN A 26 10.30 -1.69 -1.33
CA GLN A 26 10.34 -2.96 -0.61
C GLN A 26 11.58 -3.12 0.28
N CYS A 27 12.76 -2.78 -0.25
CA CYS A 27 14.01 -2.96 0.48
C CYS A 27 14.48 -1.64 1.12
N GLY A 28 14.35 -0.53 0.40
CA GLY A 28 14.84 0.77 0.86
C GLY A 28 14.07 1.33 2.05
N LEU A 29 12.74 1.22 2.06
CA LEU A 29 11.94 1.58 3.23
C LEU A 29 12.04 0.53 4.34
N ALA A 30 11.93 -0.76 4.01
CA ALA A 30 11.97 -1.83 5.01
C ALA A 30 13.26 -1.81 5.85
N ASN A 31 14.40 -1.44 5.23
CA ASN A 31 15.68 -1.32 5.95
C ASN A 31 15.79 -0.05 6.81
N ARG A 32 14.92 0.92 6.61
CA ARG A 32 14.93 2.21 7.35
C ARG A 32 13.91 2.25 8.48
N PHE A 33 12.79 1.56 8.32
CA PHE A 33 11.80 1.43 9.37
C PHE A 33 12.24 0.36 10.37
N ALA A 34 12.15 0.67 11.66
CA ALA A 34 12.13 -0.40 12.65
C ALA A 34 10.87 -1.25 12.43
N GLN A 35 10.96 -2.55 12.73
CA GLN A 35 9.80 -3.44 12.59
C GLN A 35 8.58 -2.98 13.42
N SER A 36 8.81 -2.17 14.45
CA SER A 36 7.78 -1.56 15.29
C SER A 36 7.02 -0.41 14.63
N ASP A 37 7.58 0.24 13.60
CA ASP A 37 7.14 1.57 13.17
C ASP A 37 6.20 1.55 11.99
N TRP A 38 6.02 0.42 11.32
CA TRP A 38 5.15 0.30 10.17
C TRP A 38 4.60 -1.11 9.96
N PHE A 39 3.41 -1.16 9.35
CA PHE A 39 2.81 -2.39 8.87
C PHE A 39 2.55 -2.24 7.37
N ASN A 40 3.36 -2.88 6.55
CA ASN A 40 3.33 -2.77 5.10
C ASN A 40 2.41 -3.81 4.47
N VAL A 41 1.50 -3.33 3.64
CA VAL A 41 0.55 -4.14 2.88
C VAL A 41 0.78 -3.87 1.40
N TYR A 42 1.35 -4.84 0.69
CA TYR A 42 1.58 -4.76 -0.76
C TYR A 42 0.35 -5.22 -1.52
N ILE A 43 -0.11 -4.38 -2.44
CA ILE A 43 -1.31 -4.60 -3.23
C ILE A 43 -0.96 -4.46 -4.71
N ARG A 44 -1.37 -5.44 -5.52
CA ARG A 44 -1.39 -5.37 -6.98
C ARG A 44 -2.82 -5.46 -7.45
N ARG A 45 -3.08 -4.91 -8.63
CA ARG A 45 -4.45 -4.87 -9.16
C ARG A 45 -5.06 -6.26 -9.32
N ASN A 46 -4.31 -7.26 -9.84
CA ASN A 46 -4.85 -8.55 -10.29
C ASN A 46 -6.03 -8.35 -11.27
N GLU A 47 -7.25 -8.81 -10.92
CA GLU A 47 -8.46 -8.63 -11.73
C GLU A 47 -9.15 -7.29 -11.46
N ASP A 48 -9.24 -6.88 -10.19
CA ASP A 48 -9.85 -5.61 -9.75
C ASP A 48 -9.09 -5.09 -8.53
N ILE A 49 -8.67 -3.82 -8.57
CA ILE A 49 -7.85 -3.21 -7.51
C ILE A 49 -8.59 -3.09 -6.18
N ASN A 50 -9.89 -2.84 -6.21
CA ASN A 50 -10.70 -2.68 -4.99
C ASN A 50 -10.90 -4.03 -4.29
N GLN A 51 -11.14 -5.08 -5.08
CA GLN A 51 -11.24 -6.44 -4.56
C GLN A 51 -9.88 -6.92 -4.03
N SER A 52 -8.81 -6.68 -4.77
CA SER A 52 -7.45 -7.05 -4.35
C SER A 52 -7.04 -6.37 -3.06
N MET A 53 -7.38 -5.09 -2.91
CA MET A 53 -7.13 -4.33 -1.67
C MET A 53 -7.87 -4.96 -0.49
N LEU A 54 -9.18 -5.18 -0.63
CA LEU A 54 -10.00 -5.76 0.45
C LEU A 54 -9.57 -7.18 0.80
N ALA A 55 -9.36 -8.04 -0.20
CA ALA A 55 -8.92 -9.42 0.00
C ALA A 55 -7.55 -9.51 0.69
N THR A 56 -6.61 -8.64 0.30
CA THR A 56 -5.29 -8.58 0.94
C THR A 56 -5.40 -8.17 2.41
N LEU A 57 -6.19 -7.16 2.73
CA LEU A 57 -6.39 -6.73 4.11
C LEU A 57 -7.09 -7.81 4.96
N GLN A 58 -8.10 -8.49 4.41
CA GLN A 58 -8.80 -9.59 5.07
C GLN A 58 -7.87 -10.79 5.31
N SER A 59 -6.94 -11.10 4.39
CA SER A 59 -5.98 -12.19 4.57
C SER A 59 -5.09 -11.98 5.80
N TYR A 60 -4.65 -10.75 6.05
CA TYR A 60 -3.90 -10.40 7.27
C TYR A 60 -4.75 -10.53 8.54
N GLN A 61 -6.06 -10.24 8.46
CA GLN A 61 -6.97 -10.48 9.59
C GLN A 61 -7.20 -11.98 9.85
N ALA A 62 -7.32 -12.81 8.79
CA ALA A 62 -7.51 -14.24 8.91
C ALA A 62 -6.28 -14.95 9.52
N GLN A 63 -5.07 -14.63 9.04
CA GLN A 63 -3.80 -15.13 9.62
C GLN A 63 -3.70 -14.80 11.12
N LYS A 64 -4.23 -13.64 11.51
CA LYS A 64 -4.37 -13.25 12.91
C LYS A 64 -5.31 -14.16 13.69
N ALA A 65 -6.49 -14.48 13.14
CA ALA A 65 -7.48 -15.31 13.82
C ALA A 65 -6.94 -16.72 14.12
N GLU A 66 -6.13 -17.26 13.22
CA GLU A 66 -5.45 -18.55 13.40
C GLU A 66 -4.37 -18.49 14.49
N SER A 67 -3.58 -17.43 14.53
CA SER A 67 -2.53 -17.27 15.55
C SER A 67 -3.07 -16.93 16.95
N SER A 68 -4.26 -16.34 17.06
CA SER A 68 -4.92 -15.98 18.31
C SER A 68 -5.88 -17.07 18.84
N SER A 69 -6.19 -18.08 18.02
CA SER A 69 -7.22 -19.08 18.31
C SER A 69 -6.99 -19.91 19.58
N LEU A 70 -5.76 -19.99 20.07
CA LEU A 70 -5.44 -20.65 21.34
C LEU A 70 -5.72 -19.79 22.60
N ARG A 71 -5.65 -18.45 22.48
CA ARG A 71 -5.92 -17.55 23.61
C ARG A 71 -7.36 -17.00 23.67
N GLU A 72 -8.05 -16.90 22.55
CA GLU A 72 -9.38 -16.28 22.44
C GLU A 72 -10.56 -17.28 22.52
N ARG A 73 -10.37 -18.58 22.32
CA ARG A 73 -11.42 -19.60 22.56
C ARG A 73 -11.99 -19.53 23.98
N LEU A 74 -11.22 -18.99 24.93
CA LEU A 74 -11.65 -18.79 26.31
C LEU A 74 -12.44 -17.49 26.56
N LYS A 75 -12.33 -16.47 25.67
CA LYS A 75 -13.00 -15.15 25.87
C LYS A 75 -14.29 -14.96 25.07
N ARG A 76 -14.51 -15.67 23.95
CA ARG A 76 -15.68 -15.48 23.06
C ARG A 76 -17.01 -16.02 23.56
N ARG A 77 -17.07 -16.64 24.73
CA ARG A 77 -18.34 -17.12 25.32
C ARG A 77 -19.26 -16.02 25.91
N ARG A 78 -18.90 -14.73 25.78
CA ARG A 78 -19.58 -13.63 26.52
C ARG A 78 -20.02 -12.40 25.75
N GLN A 79 -20.00 -12.34 24.41
CA GLN A 79 -20.56 -11.14 23.74
C GLN A 79 -21.44 -11.50 22.54
N GLY A 80 -22.67 -10.99 22.63
CA GLY A 80 -23.77 -11.25 21.72
C GLY A 80 -23.69 -10.45 20.40
N ALA A 81 -24.52 -10.89 19.48
CA ALA A 81 -24.66 -10.40 18.11
C ALA A 81 -25.12 -8.95 18.03
N GLU A 82 -24.37 -8.11 17.31
CA GLU A 82 -24.87 -6.79 16.88
C GLU A 82 -25.63 -6.89 15.55
N ARG A 83 -26.76 -6.18 15.51
CA ARG A 83 -27.70 -6.11 14.40
C ARG A 83 -27.08 -5.40 13.20
N LYS A 84 -27.20 -6.01 12.01
CA LYS A 84 -26.93 -5.38 10.71
C LYS A 84 -28.08 -4.44 10.36
N THR A 85 -27.77 -3.17 10.16
CA THR A 85 -28.65 -2.21 9.46
C THR A 85 -28.36 -2.28 7.96
N ALA A 86 -29.42 -2.33 7.15
CA ALA A 86 -29.32 -2.41 5.69
C ALA A 86 -28.86 -1.06 5.10
N GLY A 87 -27.60 -1.01 4.68
CA GLY A 87 -27.03 0.04 3.86
C GLY A 87 -26.88 -0.41 2.40
N SER A 88 -26.68 0.51 1.47
CA SER A 88 -26.35 0.15 0.09
C SER A 88 -25.05 -0.67 0.04
N ARG A 89 -24.94 -1.58 -0.93
CA ARG A 89 -23.79 -2.49 -1.05
C ARG A 89 -22.44 -1.76 -1.13
N GLU A 90 -22.41 -0.54 -1.63
CA GLU A 90 -21.22 0.31 -1.69
C GLU A 90 -20.88 0.93 -0.33
N GLU A 91 -21.86 1.28 0.49
CA GLU A 91 -21.66 1.78 1.85
C GLU A 91 -21.18 0.66 2.77
N GLU A 92 -21.70 -0.56 2.63
CA GLU A 92 -21.25 -1.74 3.37
C GLU A 92 -19.78 -2.05 3.08
N VAL A 93 -19.34 -1.99 1.81
CA VAL A 93 -17.92 -2.24 1.44
C VAL A 93 -17.00 -1.14 1.95
N LYS A 94 -17.46 0.12 1.94
CA LYS A 94 -16.72 1.25 2.53
C LYS A 94 -16.48 1.04 4.02
N ASP A 95 -17.54 0.73 4.74
CA ASP A 95 -17.50 0.50 6.19
C ASP A 95 -16.65 -0.71 6.53
N GLU A 96 -16.65 -1.74 5.69
CA GLU A 96 -15.83 -2.92 5.86
C GLU A 96 -14.34 -2.61 5.70
N LEU A 97 -13.96 -1.84 4.67
CA LEU A 97 -12.59 -1.45 4.42
C LEU A 97 -12.01 -0.63 5.58
N ILE A 98 -12.75 0.40 6.01
CA ILE A 98 -12.34 1.26 7.14
C ILE A 98 -12.26 0.46 8.44
N ARG A 99 -13.25 -0.41 8.71
CA ARG A 99 -13.22 -1.30 9.88
C ARG A 99 -12.02 -2.24 9.85
N THR A 100 -11.71 -2.79 8.70
CA THR A 100 -10.57 -3.71 8.52
C THR A 100 -9.25 -2.99 8.80
N LEU A 101 -9.04 -1.79 8.25
CA LEU A 101 -7.85 -0.98 8.52
C LEU A 101 -7.72 -0.62 10.00
N ARG A 102 -8.80 -0.18 10.63
CA ARG A 102 -8.84 0.17 12.05
C ARG A 102 -8.52 -1.04 12.94
N ASN A 103 -9.05 -2.22 12.59
CA ASN A 103 -8.76 -3.46 13.29
C ASN A 103 -7.28 -3.87 13.16
N LEU A 104 -6.68 -3.70 11.98
CA LEU A 104 -5.26 -3.96 11.77
C LEU A 104 -4.40 -3.00 12.60
N TYR A 105 -4.70 -1.70 12.57
CA TYR A 105 -4.01 -0.72 13.39
C TYR A 105 -4.11 -1.04 14.88
N ASN A 106 -5.31 -1.30 15.40
CA ASN A 106 -5.55 -1.62 16.81
C ASN A 106 -4.86 -2.91 17.26
N TYR A 107 -4.65 -3.84 16.34
CA TYR A 107 -3.98 -5.10 16.65
C TYR A 107 -2.47 -4.97 16.65
N PHE A 108 -1.92 -4.40 15.58
CA PHE A 108 -0.46 -4.29 15.44
C PHE A 108 0.11 -3.09 16.18
N LEU A 109 -0.73 -2.09 16.51
CA LEU A 109 -0.35 -0.79 17.06
C LEU A 109 0.72 -0.08 16.21
N LYS A 110 0.63 -0.24 14.89
CA LYS A 110 1.56 0.30 13.91
C LYS A 110 0.79 0.98 12.80
N PRO A 111 1.28 2.11 12.26
CA PRO A 111 0.71 2.71 11.06
C PRO A 111 0.67 1.70 9.92
N VAL A 112 -0.47 1.64 9.21
CA VAL A 112 -0.68 0.76 8.07
C VAL A 112 -0.25 1.49 6.80
N TYR A 113 0.64 0.88 6.03
CA TYR A 113 1.10 1.41 4.74
C TYR A 113 0.53 0.56 3.61
N LEU A 114 -0.44 1.11 2.88
CA LEU A 114 -0.98 0.50 1.66
C LEU A 114 -0.06 0.85 0.49
N ILE A 115 0.61 -0.13 -0.06
CA ILE A 115 1.59 0.02 -1.13
C ILE A 115 1.02 -0.59 -2.40
N PHE A 116 0.58 0.26 -3.33
CA PHE A 116 0.07 -0.16 -4.62
C PHE A 116 1.22 -0.20 -5.63
N ASP A 117 1.65 -1.41 -5.99
CA ASP A 117 2.71 -1.65 -6.96
C ASP A 117 2.13 -1.86 -8.36
N GLN A 118 2.81 -1.35 -9.38
CA GLN A 118 2.35 -1.35 -10.77
C GLN A 118 0.99 -0.65 -10.93
N PHE A 119 0.83 0.51 -10.26
CA PHE A 119 -0.45 1.22 -10.21
C PHE A 119 -0.98 1.65 -11.59
N GLU A 120 -0.11 1.78 -12.59
CA GLU A 120 -0.49 2.00 -13.99
C GLU A 120 -1.45 0.92 -14.54
N GLU A 121 -1.47 -0.29 -13.99
CA GLU A 121 -2.39 -1.35 -14.43
C GLU A 121 -3.86 -0.98 -14.24
N LEU A 122 -4.18 -0.11 -13.29
CA LEU A 122 -5.52 0.42 -13.10
C LEU A 122 -6.03 1.18 -14.34
N PHE A 123 -5.13 1.83 -15.06
CA PHE A 123 -5.46 2.61 -16.25
C PHE A 123 -5.41 1.78 -17.53
N ILE A 124 -4.53 0.78 -17.57
CA ILE A 124 -4.30 -0.07 -18.76
C ILE A 124 -5.36 -1.16 -18.85
N LEU A 125 -5.69 -1.78 -17.72
CA LEU A 125 -6.54 -2.97 -17.65
C LEU A 125 -7.88 -2.70 -16.95
N GLY A 126 -7.94 -1.67 -16.09
CA GLY A 126 -9.12 -1.32 -15.32
C GLY A 126 -10.13 -0.53 -16.14
N ASN A 127 -11.38 -0.63 -15.75
CA ASN A 127 -12.47 0.16 -16.32
C ASN A 127 -12.77 1.40 -15.48
N ARG A 128 -13.56 2.33 -16.03
CA ARG A 128 -13.88 3.59 -15.36
C ARG A 128 -14.62 3.43 -14.01
N PRO A 129 -15.60 2.55 -13.87
CA PRO A 129 -16.24 2.28 -12.57
C PRO A 129 -15.24 1.78 -11.51
N GLU A 130 -14.28 0.92 -11.86
CA GLU A 130 -13.23 0.44 -10.97
C GLU A 130 -12.34 1.60 -10.48
N GLN A 131 -11.92 2.47 -11.42
CA GLN A 131 -11.09 3.65 -11.14
C GLN A 131 -11.81 4.61 -10.19
N GLU A 132 -13.05 4.99 -10.50
CA GLU A 132 -13.84 5.92 -9.67
C GLU A 132 -14.09 5.37 -8.27
N LYS A 133 -14.39 4.07 -8.15
CA LYS A 133 -14.55 3.40 -6.86
C LYS A 133 -13.24 3.43 -6.06
N PHE A 134 -12.11 3.16 -6.70
CA PHE A 134 -10.79 3.23 -6.06
C PHE A 134 -10.49 4.65 -5.56
N TYR A 135 -10.70 5.68 -6.39
CA TYR A 135 -10.43 7.07 -6.00
C TYR A 135 -11.23 7.48 -4.75
N ARG A 136 -12.53 7.14 -4.72
CA ARG A 136 -13.40 7.39 -3.57
C ARG A 136 -12.94 6.60 -2.33
N SER A 137 -12.53 5.36 -2.50
CA SER A 137 -12.02 4.54 -1.39
C SER A 137 -10.77 5.14 -0.77
N ILE A 138 -9.79 5.55 -1.59
CA ILE A 138 -8.58 6.21 -1.11
C ILE A 138 -8.89 7.55 -0.44
N ALA A 139 -9.75 8.39 -1.04
CA ALA A 139 -10.15 9.65 -0.42
C ALA A 139 -10.76 9.44 0.97
N ASN A 140 -11.64 8.44 1.12
CA ASN A 140 -12.23 8.11 2.41
C ASN A 140 -11.20 7.60 3.43
N ILE A 141 -10.28 6.74 3.01
CA ILE A 141 -9.19 6.24 3.87
C ILE A 141 -8.37 7.43 4.39
N LEU A 142 -7.93 8.31 3.49
CA LEU A 142 -7.11 9.46 3.85
C LEU A 142 -7.83 10.45 4.77
N ALA A 143 -9.16 10.56 4.66
CA ALA A 143 -9.98 11.42 5.51
C ALA A 143 -10.30 10.80 6.88
N SER A 144 -10.47 9.47 6.95
CA SER A 144 -11.01 8.79 8.14
C SER A 144 -9.96 8.07 8.97
N GLU A 145 -8.81 7.68 8.39
CA GLU A 145 -7.81 6.85 9.03
C GLU A 145 -6.43 7.54 9.11
N PRO A 146 -6.18 8.34 10.14
CA PRO A 146 -4.94 9.12 10.28
C PRO A 146 -3.68 8.25 10.40
N TYR A 147 -3.84 6.98 10.76
CA TYR A 147 -2.74 6.00 10.87
C TYR A 147 -2.55 5.17 9.59
N CYS A 148 -3.32 5.43 8.54
CA CYS A 148 -3.15 4.82 7.25
C CYS A 148 -2.37 5.74 6.31
N ARG A 149 -1.40 5.17 5.60
CA ARG A 149 -0.61 5.87 4.59
C ARG A 149 -0.68 5.10 3.28
N VAL A 150 -0.67 5.82 2.18
CA VAL A 150 -0.79 5.26 0.83
C VAL A 150 0.47 5.58 0.05
N ILE A 151 1.06 4.56 -0.58
CA ILE A 151 2.18 4.71 -1.51
C ILE A 151 1.74 4.14 -2.86
N LEU A 152 1.76 4.97 -3.89
CA LEU A 152 1.48 4.58 -5.26
C LEU A 152 2.80 4.45 -6.01
N ILE A 153 3.06 3.29 -6.62
CA ILE A 153 4.26 3.03 -7.43
C ILE A 153 3.82 2.83 -8.87
N MET A 154 4.28 3.68 -9.78
CA MET A 154 3.86 3.61 -11.17
C MET A 154 4.93 4.03 -12.17
N ARG A 155 4.68 3.77 -13.44
CA ARG A 155 5.50 4.25 -14.54
C ARG A 155 5.22 5.72 -14.80
N GLU A 156 6.28 6.49 -15.17
CA GLU A 156 6.16 7.93 -15.43
C GLU A 156 5.28 8.25 -16.63
N GLU A 157 5.22 7.36 -17.62
CA GLU A 157 4.40 7.51 -18.81
C GLU A 157 2.89 7.56 -18.50
N SER A 158 2.49 7.02 -17.35
CA SER A 158 1.08 6.96 -16.94
C SER A 158 0.65 8.08 -15.99
N ILE A 159 1.53 9.02 -15.65
CA ILE A 159 1.21 10.12 -14.71
C ILE A 159 0.03 10.97 -15.18
N ALA A 160 -0.07 11.23 -16.49
CA ALA A 160 -1.17 12.02 -17.04
C ALA A 160 -2.57 11.41 -16.77
N GLN A 161 -2.63 10.09 -16.58
CA GLN A 161 -3.86 9.36 -16.28
C GLN A 161 -4.37 9.61 -14.85
N LEU A 162 -3.54 10.19 -13.98
CA LEU A 162 -3.92 10.55 -12.61
C LEU A 162 -4.83 11.78 -12.51
N TYR A 163 -5.11 12.47 -13.63
CA TYR A 163 -5.88 13.71 -13.63
C TYR A 163 -7.27 13.59 -12.97
N ASP A 164 -8.01 12.52 -13.26
CA ASP A 164 -9.32 12.30 -12.64
C ASP A 164 -9.19 11.89 -11.15
N PHE A 165 -8.10 11.24 -10.78
CA PHE A 165 -7.81 10.93 -9.39
C PHE A 165 -7.47 12.19 -8.58
N GLU A 166 -6.69 13.11 -9.14
CA GLU A 166 -6.37 14.39 -8.50
C GLU A 166 -7.61 15.22 -8.15
N LYS A 167 -8.65 15.18 -9.00
CA LYS A 167 -9.92 15.86 -8.70
C LYS A 167 -10.60 15.35 -7.43
N VAL A 168 -10.43 14.06 -7.13
CA VAL A 168 -11.01 13.42 -5.94
C VAL A 168 -10.05 13.53 -4.73
N VAL A 169 -8.75 13.53 -4.99
CA VAL A 169 -7.68 13.63 -3.98
C VAL A 169 -6.73 14.76 -4.36
N PRO A 170 -7.06 16.03 -4.06
CA PRO A 170 -6.31 17.21 -4.54
C PRO A 170 -4.84 17.25 -4.11
N ARG A 171 -4.46 16.50 -3.06
CA ARG A 171 -3.07 16.42 -2.55
C ARG A 171 -2.25 15.29 -3.15
N LEU A 172 -2.73 14.67 -4.24
CA LEU A 172 -2.10 13.51 -4.88
C LEU A 172 -0.65 13.77 -5.29
N PHE A 173 -0.34 14.97 -5.76
CA PHE A 173 0.99 15.36 -6.24
C PHE A 173 1.84 16.13 -5.22
N ASP A 174 1.35 16.39 -4.00
CA ASP A 174 2.09 17.16 -2.98
C ASP A 174 3.41 16.49 -2.59
N LYS A 175 3.41 15.16 -2.48
CA LYS A 175 4.58 14.36 -2.15
C LYS A 175 4.84 13.31 -3.22
N ARG A 176 5.82 13.59 -4.05
CA ARG A 176 6.19 12.73 -5.18
C ARG A 176 7.69 12.54 -5.24
N LEU A 177 8.09 11.33 -5.61
CA LEU A 177 9.49 10.96 -5.84
C LEU A 177 9.66 10.38 -7.23
N ARG A 178 10.45 11.05 -8.08
CA ARG A 178 10.90 10.48 -9.33
C ARG A 178 12.13 9.61 -9.08
N VAL A 179 12.06 8.35 -9.48
CA VAL A 179 13.19 7.42 -9.41
C VAL A 179 13.88 7.39 -10.77
N GLU A 180 15.06 7.97 -10.82
CA GLU A 180 15.87 8.02 -12.02
C GLU A 180 16.67 6.71 -12.20
N PRO A 181 17.02 6.35 -13.45
CA PRO A 181 17.93 5.24 -13.73
C PRO A 181 19.27 5.45 -13.01
N MET A 182 19.83 4.38 -12.48
CA MET A 182 21.17 4.45 -11.92
C MET A 182 22.21 4.80 -13.01
N SER A 183 23.11 5.71 -12.70
CA SER A 183 24.24 5.97 -13.59
C SER A 183 25.15 4.73 -13.66
N ARG A 184 25.89 4.59 -14.79
CA ARG A 184 26.83 3.47 -14.97
C ARG A 184 27.81 3.33 -13.80
N LEU A 185 28.32 4.46 -13.27
CA LEU A 185 29.22 4.47 -12.12
C LEU A 185 28.55 3.91 -10.85
N LYS A 186 27.32 4.35 -10.54
CA LYS A 186 26.55 3.82 -9.40
C LYS A 186 26.20 2.34 -9.59
N THR A 187 25.86 1.92 -10.80
CA THR A 187 25.60 0.51 -11.11
C THR A 187 26.84 -0.34 -10.83
N ALA A 188 28.00 0.07 -11.35
CA ALA A 188 29.26 -0.63 -11.09
C ALA A 188 29.60 -0.68 -9.59
N GLU A 189 29.39 0.42 -8.86
CA GLU A 189 29.59 0.47 -7.40
C GLU A 189 28.69 -0.52 -6.65
N VAL A 190 27.43 -0.60 -7.00
CA VAL A 190 26.47 -1.54 -6.39
C VAL A 190 26.86 -2.98 -6.69
N ILE A 191 27.23 -3.28 -7.94
CA ILE A 191 27.67 -4.61 -8.36
C ILE A 191 28.92 -5.01 -7.55
N ASN A 192 29.94 -4.17 -7.51
CA ASN A 192 31.19 -4.44 -6.80
C ASN A 192 30.98 -4.62 -5.28
N LYS A 193 30.18 -3.77 -4.65
CA LYS A 193 29.84 -3.90 -3.23
C LYS A 193 29.06 -5.18 -2.93
N THR A 194 28.16 -5.57 -3.83
CA THR A 194 27.38 -6.80 -3.65
C THR A 194 28.26 -8.03 -3.87
N ALA A 195 29.06 -8.05 -4.94
CA ALA A 195 30.01 -9.12 -5.22
C ALA A 195 31.01 -9.32 -4.07
N GLY A 196 31.56 -8.22 -3.55
CA GLY A 196 32.47 -8.25 -2.40
C GLY A 196 31.85 -8.84 -1.13
N LYS A 197 30.56 -8.59 -0.86
CA LYS A 197 29.85 -9.20 0.28
C LYS A 197 29.70 -10.72 0.17
N PHE A 198 29.65 -11.24 -1.06
CA PHE A 198 29.51 -12.68 -1.32
C PHE A 198 30.82 -13.34 -1.75
N ASN A 199 31.99 -12.64 -1.65
CA ASN A 199 33.29 -13.08 -2.11
C ASN A 199 33.31 -13.53 -3.60
N ILE A 200 32.50 -12.87 -4.42
CA ILE A 200 32.43 -13.11 -5.87
C ILE A 200 33.37 -12.11 -6.56
N TRP A 201 34.36 -12.62 -7.27
CA TRP A 201 35.26 -11.79 -8.09
C TRP A 201 34.68 -11.70 -9.50
N LEU A 202 34.41 -10.46 -9.94
CA LEU A 202 33.98 -10.19 -11.31
C LEU A 202 35.25 -10.02 -12.16
N ALA A 203 35.37 -10.82 -13.21
CA ALA A 203 36.47 -10.75 -14.20
C ALA A 203 36.34 -9.51 -15.09
#